data_a62b87937db662d9ee8ad831a9681d98
#
_entry.id   a62b87937db662d9ee8ad831a9681d98
#
_cell.length_a   1.000
_cell.length_b   1.000
_cell.length_c   1.000
_cell.angle_alpha   90.00
_cell.angle_beta   90.00
_cell.angle_gamma   90.00
#
_symmetry.space_group_name_H-M   'P 1'
#
loop_
_entity.id
_entity.type
_entity.pdbx_description
1 polymer ?
#
loop_
_entity_poly.entity_id
_entity_poly.type
_entity_poly.pdbx_seq_one_letter_code
_entity_poly.pdbx_strand_id
1 'polypeptide(L)'
;MQKVRKAMESSKQYPLEDLVHVDEFTVGGKEQGKQGRSYDSKKKKAIIAVGLTNRHQVKRVYIKAIDDYPCKSLTPIFEEHIAASAKVFTDKWRGYEPLKNTYGITQIKSDNGKNFKKLHIIIHQVKSWIRTIPTHVSKDHIQKYFDEFSYRINRSQSKKTIWQNTIMKMVNHKPITNKQMVWKLN
;
A
#
# COMPACT_ATOMS: atom_id res chain seq x y z
N MET A 1 -6.52 5.66 -19.29
CA MET A 1 -5.62 5.30 -18.18
C MET A 1 -6.33 4.71 -16.95
N GLN A 2 -7.48 5.23 -16.47
CA GLN A 2 -8.14 4.69 -15.25
C GLN A 2 -8.62 3.23 -15.38
N LYS A 3 -9.08 2.80 -16.56
CA LYS A 3 -9.43 1.38 -16.83
C LYS A 3 -8.22 0.45 -16.67
N VAL A 4 -7.06 0.87 -17.16
CA VAL A 4 -5.82 0.09 -17.03
C VAL A 4 -5.41 -0.04 -15.55
N ARG A 5 -5.48 1.05 -14.78
CA ARG A 5 -5.20 1.01 -13.34
C ARG A 5 -6.16 0.07 -12.58
N LYS A 6 -7.43 0.04 -12.97
CA LYS A 6 -8.39 -0.89 -12.37
C LYS A 6 -8.02 -2.35 -12.64
N ALA A 7 -7.52 -2.68 -13.83
CA ALA A 7 -7.02 -4.02 -14.11
C ALA A 7 -5.74 -4.38 -13.34
N MET A 8 -5.00 -3.38 -12.86
CA MET A 8 -3.79 -3.58 -12.02
C MET A 8 -4.10 -3.81 -10.53
N GLU A 9 -5.35 -3.65 -10.12
CA GLU A 9 -5.79 -3.92 -8.75
C GLU A 9 -5.41 -5.34 -8.29
N SER A 10 -5.10 -5.49 -7.01
CA SER A 10 -4.75 -6.79 -6.45
C SER A 10 -5.91 -7.78 -6.54
N SER A 11 -5.61 -9.04 -6.90
CA SER A 11 -6.59 -10.13 -6.85
C SER A 11 -6.79 -10.67 -5.43
N LYS A 12 -6.01 -10.22 -4.44
CA LYS A 12 -5.99 -10.73 -3.06
C LYS A 12 -5.57 -12.21 -2.92
N GLN A 13 -5.21 -12.87 -4.02
CA GLN A 13 -4.85 -14.31 -4.05
C GLN A 13 -3.39 -14.59 -3.66
N TYR A 14 -2.61 -13.55 -3.39
CA TYR A 14 -1.18 -13.67 -3.11
C TYR A 14 -0.85 -12.92 -1.82
N PRO A 15 -1.25 -13.43 -0.65
CA PRO A 15 -0.91 -12.80 0.63
C PRO A 15 0.59 -12.80 0.89
N LEU A 16 1.02 -11.94 1.77
CA LEU A 16 2.38 -11.91 2.29
C LEU A 16 2.51 -12.96 3.39
N GLU A 17 3.43 -13.89 3.26
CA GLU A 17 3.51 -15.08 4.11
C GLU A 17 4.67 -15.04 5.10
N ASP A 18 5.85 -14.65 4.65
CA ASP A 18 7.08 -14.78 5.45
C ASP A 18 7.28 -13.60 6.43
N LEU A 19 8.29 -12.81 6.17
CA LEU A 19 8.61 -11.60 6.92
C LEU A 19 7.90 -10.40 6.30
N VAL A 20 7.08 -9.70 7.08
CA VAL A 20 6.31 -8.56 6.61
C VAL A 20 6.59 -7.34 7.47
N HIS A 21 6.94 -6.24 6.83
CA HIS A 21 7.04 -4.93 7.47
C HIS A 21 5.82 -4.08 7.11
N VAL A 22 5.19 -3.47 8.10
CA VAL A 22 4.01 -2.62 7.92
C VAL A 22 4.23 -1.26 8.58
N ASP A 23 3.85 -0.18 7.88
CA ASP A 23 3.90 1.19 8.42
C ASP A 23 2.88 2.09 7.69
N GLU A 24 2.52 3.20 8.29
CA GLU A 24 1.70 4.22 7.66
C GLU A 24 2.59 5.36 7.11
N PHE A 25 2.09 5.96 6.04
CA PHE A 25 2.71 7.15 5.49
C PHE A 25 1.69 8.14 4.91
N THR A 26 2.14 9.35 4.66
CA THR A 26 1.32 10.38 4.03
C THR A 26 1.90 10.83 2.70
N VAL A 27 1.00 11.15 1.77
CA VAL A 27 1.31 11.74 0.46
C VAL A 27 0.73 13.16 0.41
N GLY A 28 1.54 14.13 0.05
CA GLY A 28 1.17 15.54 -0.04
C GLY A 28 2.35 16.47 0.27
N GLY A 29 2.17 17.77 0.07
CA GLY A 29 3.18 18.79 0.38
C GLY A 29 3.42 18.96 1.89
N LYS A 30 4.42 19.78 2.25
CA LYS A 30 4.63 20.18 3.65
C LYS A 30 3.44 21.01 4.13
N GLU A 31 2.94 20.73 5.31
CA GLU A 31 1.96 21.55 6.03
C GLU A 31 2.67 22.16 7.25
N GLN A 32 2.59 23.48 7.40
CA GLN A 32 3.19 24.16 8.54
C GLN A 32 2.46 23.79 9.83
N GLY A 33 3.19 23.62 10.93
CA GLY A 33 2.64 23.35 12.24
C GLY A 33 2.04 21.97 12.47
N LYS A 34 2.09 21.06 11.49
CA LYS A 34 1.55 19.71 11.63
C LYS A 34 2.65 18.66 11.50
N GLN A 35 2.89 17.91 12.58
CA GLN A 35 3.86 16.81 12.62
C GLN A 35 3.20 15.49 12.95
N GLY A 36 3.78 14.38 12.46
CA GLY A 36 3.35 13.03 12.77
C GLY A 36 1.97 12.66 12.20
N ARG A 37 1.18 11.92 12.98
CA ARG A 37 -0.16 11.41 12.63
C ARG A 37 -1.25 12.46 12.94
N SER A 38 -1.15 13.66 12.37
CA SER A 38 -2.18 14.69 12.54
C SER A 38 -3.49 14.30 11.85
N TYR A 39 -4.59 14.28 12.61
CA TYR A 39 -5.93 14.00 12.09
C TYR A 39 -6.44 15.10 11.16
N ASP A 40 -6.08 16.35 11.41
CA ASP A 40 -6.50 17.53 10.63
C ASP A 40 -5.65 17.76 9.36
N SER A 41 -4.74 16.85 9.06
CA SER A 41 -3.91 16.96 7.87
C SER A 41 -4.73 16.71 6.61
N LYS A 42 -4.61 17.62 5.61
CA LYS A 42 -5.16 17.45 4.26
C LYS A 42 -4.37 16.43 3.43
N LYS A 43 -3.25 15.91 3.95
CA LYS A 43 -2.46 14.88 3.27
C LYS A 43 -3.26 13.60 3.12
N LYS A 44 -3.04 12.92 2.02
CA LYS A 44 -3.59 11.58 1.80
C LYS A 44 -2.81 10.59 2.65
N LYS A 45 -3.51 9.80 3.42
CA LYS A 45 -2.94 8.80 4.32
C LYS A 45 -2.97 7.43 3.65
N ALA A 46 -1.97 6.63 3.90
CA ALA A 46 -1.89 5.27 3.39
C ALA A 46 -1.17 4.36 4.38
N ILE A 47 -1.50 3.09 4.32
CA ILE A 47 -0.76 2.01 4.97
C ILE A 47 -0.07 1.16 3.90
N ILE A 48 1.13 0.69 4.18
CA ILE A 48 1.92 -0.14 3.29
C ILE A 48 2.35 -1.41 4.01
N ALA A 49 2.25 -2.54 3.32
CA ALA A 49 2.80 -3.83 3.74
C ALA A 49 3.86 -4.27 2.71
N VAL A 50 5.06 -4.57 3.19
CA VAL A 50 6.19 -5.02 2.38
C VAL A 50 6.60 -6.41 2.82
N GLY A 51 6.37 -7.39 1.99
CA GLY A 51 6.87 -8.76 2.17
C GLY A 51 8.34 -8.85 1.78
N LEU A 52 9.13 -9.48 2.63
CA LEU A 52 10.55 -9.66 2.45
C LEU A 52 10.88 -11.15 2.32
N THR A 53 11.90 -11.46 1.54
CA THR A 53 12.51 -12.79 1.51
C THR A 53 13.39 -13.00 2.75
N ASN A 54 13.83 -14.25 3.01
CA ASN A 54 14.78 -14.58 4.06
C ASN A 54 16.12 -13.82 3.95
N ARG A 55 16.45 -13.33 2.74
CA ARG A 55 17.62 -12.46 2.50
C ARG A 55 17.28 -10.98 2.61
N HIS A 56 16.15 -10.63 3.22
CA HIS A 56 15.65 -9.27 3.37
C HIS A 56 15.51 -8.47 2.06
N GLN A 57 15.27 -9.16 0.93
CA GLN A 57 14.94 -8.50 -0.34
C GLN A 57 13.43 -8.33 -0.45
N VAL A 58 13.00 -7.24 -1.09
CA VAL A 58 11.58 -6.97 -1.32
C VAL A 58 11.01 -8.03 -2.26
N LYS A 59 10.02 -8.79 -1.78
CA LYS A 59 9.32 -9.84 -2.52
C LYS A 59 8.03 -9.29 -3.14
N ARG A 60 7.24 -8.56 -2.34
CA ARG A 60 5.93 -8.03 -2.76
C ARG A 60 5.53 -6.85 -1.90
N VAL A 61 4.73 -5.95 -2.48
CA VAL A 61 4.26 -4.73 -1.82
C VAL A 61 2.76 -4.58 -2.04
N TYR A 62 2.05 -4.18 -0.99
CA TYR A 62 0.66 -3.72 -1.07
C TYR A 62 0.52 -2.39 -0.35
N ILE A 63 -0.28 -1.49 -0.94
CA ILE A 63 -0.53 -0.15 -0.39
C ILE A 63 -2.02 0.10 -0.42
N LYS A 64 -2.58 0.56 0.71
CA LYS A 64 -3.98 0.90 0.83
C LYS A 64 -4.15 2.33 1.33
N ALA A 65 -4.99 3.11 0.67
CA ALA A 65 -5.41 4.41 1.16
C ALA A 65 -6.27 4.22 2.42
N ILE A 66 -6.04 5.06 3.42
CA ILE A 66 -6.78 5.08 4.68
C ILE A 66 -7.25 6.49 4.99
N ASP A 67 -8.32 6.62 5.75
CA ASP A 67 -8.84 7.92 6.18
C ASP A 67 -8.18 8.42 7.45
N ASP A 68 -7.84 7.49 8.33
CA ASP A 68 -7.27 7.73 9.64
C ASP A 68 -6.39 6.55 10.09
N TYR A 69 -5.97 6.53 11.33
CA TYR A 69 -5.01 5.58 11.88
C TYR A 69 -5.54 4.58 12.94
N PRO A 70 -6.85 4.55 13.32
CA PRO A 70 -7.39 3.53 14.19
C PRO A 70 -7.28 2.13 13.60
N CYS A 71 -7.33 1.12 14.45
CA CYS A 71 -7.28 -0.29 14.05
C CYS A 71 -8.23 -0.62 12.90
N LYS A 72 -9.49 -0.15 12.95
CA LYS A 72 -10.50 -0.35 11.89
C LYS A 72 -10.01 0.05 10.49
N SER A 73 -9.26 1.14 10.38
CA SER A 73 -8.72 1.61 9.10
C SER A 73 -7.48 0.83 8.66
N LEU A 74 -6.75 0.22 9.61
CA LEU A 74 -5.57 -0.59 9.32
C LEU A 74 -5.93 -2.04 8.98
N THR A 75 -6.99 -2.58 9.59
CA THR A 75 -7.43 -3.99 9.44
C THR A 75 -7.52 -4.46 7.97
N PRO A 76 -8.10 -3.69 7.02
CA PRO A 76 -8.30 -4.18 5.66
C PRO A 76 -7.02 -4.61 4.92
N ILE A 77 -5.84 -4.03 5.20
CA ILE A 77 -4.61 -4.47 4.53
C ILE A 77 -4.16 -5.82 5.08
N PHE A 78 -4.40 -6.08 6.36
CA PHE A 78 -4.08 -7.35 7.00
C PHE A 78 -4.97 -8.46 6.45
N GLU A 79 -6.28 -8.27 6.45
CA GLU A 79 -7.26 -9.25 5.97
C GLU A 79 -7.09 -9.58 4.49
N GLU A 80 -6.77 -8.59 3.67
CA GLU A 80 -6.68 -8.75 2.22
C GLU A 80 -5.33 -9.25 1.73
N HIS A 81 -4.24 -8.97 2.48
CA HIS A 81 -2.90 -9.10 1.91
C HIS A 81 -1.85 -9.73 2.84
N ILE A 82 -2.16 -10.06 4.07
CA ILE A 82 -1.21 -10.66 5.01
C ILE A 82 -1.76 -11.98 5.53
N ALA A 83 -0.99 -13.04 5.36
CA ALA A 83 -1.37 -14.34 5.93
C ALA A 83 -1.27 -14.31 7.46
N ALA A 84 -2.18 -15.00 8.14
CA ALA A 84 -2.16 -15.08 9.61
C ALA A 84 -0.88 -15.73 10.15
N SER A 85 -0.21 -16.58 9.36
CA SER A 85 1.06 -17.22 9.67
C SER A 85 2.28 -16.32 9.49
N ALA A 86 2.13 -15.12 8.89
CA ALA A 86 3.23 -14.21 8.62
C ALA A 86 3.80 -13.61 9.91
N LYS A 87 5.12 -13.41 9.93
CA LYS A 87 5.81 -12.65 10.99
C LYS A 87 5.78 -11.17 10.64
N VAL A 88 4.92 -10.42 11.30
CA VAL A 88 4.69 -9.00 10.99
C VAL A 88 5.45 -8.11 11.95
N PHE A 89 6.19 -7.14 11.41
CA PHE A 89 6.89 -6.12 12.19
C PHE A 89 6.30 -4.74 11.89
N THR A 90 5.93 -4.03 12.95
CA THR A 90 5.38 -2.67 12.87
C THR A 90 6.12 -1.73 13.83
N ASP A 91 5.90 -0.42 13.68
CA ASP A 91 6.30 0.51 14.73
C ASP A 91 5.44 0.32 16.00
N LYS A 92 5.72 1.10 17.06
CA LYS A 92 5.02 1.01 18.36
C LYS A 92 3.67 1.75 18.38
N TRP A 93 3.00 1.90 17.23
CA TRP A 93 1.69 2.53 17.18
C TRP A 93 0.60 1.65 17.81
N ARG A 94 -0.20 2.23 18.69
CA ARG A 94 -1.27 1.52 19.44
C ARG A 94 -2.37 0.95 18.54
N GLY A 95 -2.56 1.50 17.34
CA GLY A 95 -3.55 1.01 16.37
C GLY A 95 -3.35 -0.45 15.97
N TYR A 96 -2.16 -1.01 16.13
CA TYR A 96 -1.87 -2.42 15.84
C TYR A 96 -2.16 -3.39 17.00
N GLU A 97 -2.39 -2.89 18.23
CA GLU A 97 -2.61 -3.76 19.40
C GLU A 97 -3.75 -4.78 19.22
N PRO A 98 -4.95 -4.39 18.72
CA PRO A 98 -6.04 -5.36 18.56
C PRO A 98 -5.73 -6.45 17.52
N LEU A 99 -4.86 -6.16 16.54
CA LEU A 99 -4.50 -7.10 15.48
C LEU A 99 -3.51 -8.18 15.94
N LYS A 100 -2.84 -8.01 17.07
CA LYS A 100 -1.91 -8.99 17.65
C LYS A 100 -2.58 -10.33 18.00
N ASN A 101 -3.87 -10.31 18.28
CA ASN A 101 -4.63 -11.52 18.60
C ASN A 101 -4.79 -12.46 17.39
N THR A 102 -4.72 -11.92 16.19
CA THR A 102 -4.94 -12.66 14.94
C THR A 102 -3.65 -12.86 14.14
N TYR A 103 -2.74 -11.89 14.21
CA TYR A 103 -1.49 -11.89 13.43
C TYR A 103 -0.27 -11.87 14.34
N GLY A 104 0.79 -12.55 13.93
CA GLY A 104 2.06 -12.59 14.66
C GLY A 104 2.80 -11.24 14.63
N ILE A 105 2.23 -10.19 15.27
CA ILE A 105 2.78 -8.82 15.23
C ILE A 105 3.81 -8.61 16.33
N THR A 106 5.01 -8.25 15.91
CA THR A 106 6.09 -7.77 16.79
C THR A 106 6.26 -6.26 16.57
N GLN A 107 6.05 -5.49 17.64
CA GLN A 107 6.23 -4.03 17.58
C GLN A 107 7.65 -3.66 18.01
N ILE A 108 8.38 -2.98 17.13
CA ILE A 108 9.74 -2.50 17.40
C ILE A 108 9.84 -0.99 17.20
N LYS A 109 10.78 -0.33 17.86
CA LYS A 109 11.05 1.10 17.64
C LYS A 109 11.58 1.30 16.23
N SER A 110 11.07 2.30 15.52
CA SER A 110 11.50 2.59 14.13
C SER A 110 12.99 3.00 14.05
N ASP A 111 13.55 3.62 15.08
CA ASP A 111 14.92 4.15 15.11
C ASP A 111 15.27 4.97 13.87
N ASN A 112 14.48 6.02 13.63
CA ASN A 112 14.60 6.88 12.45
C ASN A 112 14.60 6.09 11.12
N GLY A 113 13.88 4.98 11.09
CA GLY A 113 13.73 4.13 9.90
C GLY A 113 14.84 3.07 9.72
N LYS A 114 15.84 3.01 10.61
CA LYS A 114 16.93 2.03 10.48
C LYS A 114 16.43 0.59 10.53
N ASN A 115 15.47 0.31 11.43
CA ASN A 115 14.89 -1.02 11.59
C ASN A 115 13.95 -1.43 10.44
N PHE A 116 13.50 -0.47 9.61
CA PHE A 116 12.58 -0.67 8.49
C PHE A 116 13.17 -0.16 7.17
N LYS A 117 14.48 -0.27 6.96
CA LYS A 117 15.19 0.34 5.82
C LYS A 117 14.53 0.03 4.46
N LYS A 118 14.19 -1.23 4.19
CA LYS A 118 13.57 -1.62 2.90
C LYS A 118 12.18 -1.02 2.74
N LEU A 119 11.37 -1.03 3.80
CA LEU A 119 10.05 -0.40 3.83
C LEU A 119 10.14 1.10 3.50
N HIS A 120 11.04 1.82 4.17
CA HIS A 120 11.22 3.25 3.95
C HIS A 120 11.72 3.58 2.54
N ILE A 121 12.58 2.74 1.94
CA ILE A 121 12.99 2.88 0.53
C ILE A 121 11.75 2.81 -0.38
N ILE A 122 10.85 1.85 -0.17
CA ILE A 122 9.62 1.73 -0.96
C ILE A 122 8.70 2.93 -0.72
N ILE A 123 8.54 3.40 0.52
CA ILE A 123 7.77 4.61 0.82
C ILE A 123 8.33 5.83 0.08
N HIS A 124 9.65 5.98 0.04
CA HIS A 124 10.29 7.05 -0.72
C HIS A 124 10.03 6.93 -2.23
N GLN A 125 10.13 5.72 -2.79
CA GLN A 125 9.86 5.48 -4.20
C GLN A 125 8.41 5.81 -4.58
N VAL A 126 7.42 5.37 -3.80
CA VAL A 126 6.01 5.69 -4.07
C VAL A 126 5.72 7.18 -3.95
N LYS A 127 6.28 7.85 -2.95
CA LYS A 127 6.14 9.31 -2.79
C LYS A 127 6.76 10.07 -3.97
N SER A 128 7.96 9.67 -4.39
CA SER A 128 8.63 10.25 -5.56
C SER A 128 7.80 10.05 -6.81
N TRP A 129 7.34 8.82 -7.07
CA TRP A 129 6.53 8.50 -8.24
C TRP A 129 5.21 9.29 -8.27
N ILE A 130 4.49 9.41 -7.15
CA ILE A 130 3.27 10.22 -7.09
C ILE A 130 3.54 11.70 -7.42
N ARG A 131 4.71 12.25 -7.04
CA ARG A 131 5.08 13.64 -7.34
C ARG A 131 5.35 13.88 -8.84
N THR A 132 5.71 12.86 -9.60
CA THR A 132 5.96 12.99 -11.05
C THR A 132 4.66 13.01 -11.86
N ILE A 133 3.51 12.78 -11.24
CA ILE A 133 2.21 12.83 -11.92
C ILE A 133 1.85 14.29 -12.17
N PRO A 134 1.65 14.71 -13.45
CA PRO A 134 1.46 16.11 -13.78
C PRO A 134 0.21 16.76 -13.20
N THR A 135 -0.78 15.94 -12.83
CA THR A 135 -2.07 16.41 -12.33
C THR A 135 -2.24 16.12 -10.85
N HIS A 136 -3.04 16.95 -10.16
CA HIS A 136 -3.40 16.67 -8.78
C HIS A 136 -4.14 15.34 -8.67
N VAL A 137 -3.60 14.43 -7.86
CA VAL A 137 -4.25 13.15 -7.57
C VAL A 137 -5.23 13.37 -6.43
N SER A 138 -6.53 13.29 -6.69
CA SER A 138 -7.56 13.42 -5.64
C SER A 138 -7.52 12.25 -4.65
N LYS A 139 -8.17 12.43 -3.48
CA LYS A 139 -8.30 11.38 -2.47
C LYS A 139 -9.02 10.13 -3.04
N ASP A 140 -10.04 10.35 -3.85
CA ASP A 140 -10.85 9.26 -4.44
C ASP A 140 -10.11 8.43 -5.49
N HIS A 141 -9.03 8.96 -6.01
CA HIS A 141 -8.26 8.30 -7.07
C HIS A 141 -6.90 7.75 -6.60
N ILE A 142 -6.44 8.12 -5.41
CA ILE A 142 -5.10 7.76 -4.93
C ILE A 142 -4.89 6.24 -4.86
N GLN A 143 -5.93 5.47 -4.49
CA GLN A 143 -5.84 4.01 -4.43
C GLN A 143 -5.44 3.41 -5.77
N LYS A 144 -6.01 3.88 -6.88
CA LYS A 144 -5.68 3.37 -8.23
C LYS A 144 -4.21 3.58 -8.60
N TYR A 145 -3.60 4.64 -8.09
CA TYR A 145 -2.16 4.88 -8.26
C TYR A 145 -1.36 3.94 -7.37
N PHE A 146 -1.76 3.72 -6.13
CA PHE A 146 -1.12 2.73 -5.26
C PHE A 146 -1.20 1.31 -5.85
N ASP A 147 -2.33 0.95 -6.46
CA ASP A 147 -2.50 -0.33 -7.15
C ASP A 147 -1.55 -0.46 -8.34
N GLU A 148 -1.44 0.58 -9.17
CA GLU A 148 -0.48 0.61 -10.28
C GLU A 148 0.97 0.50 -9.78
N PHE A 149 1.36 1.23 -8.74
CA PHE A 149 2.70 1.17 -8.17
C PHE A 149 3.01 -0.24 -7.64
N SER A 150 2.11 -0.79 -6.84
CA SER A 150 2.23 -2.15 -6.29
C SER A 150 2.31 -3.20 -7.40
N TYR A 151 1.47 -3.08 -8.44
CA TYR A 151 1.49 -3.96 -9.60
C TYR A 151 2.86 -3.97 -10.30
N ARG A 152 3.43 -2.78 -10.53
CA ARG A 152 4.74 -2.61 -11.20
C ARG A 152 5.88 -3.21 -10.38
N ILE A 153 5.93 -2.91 -9.07
CA ILE A 153 6.94 -3.45 -8.15
C ILE A 153 6.83 -4.98 -8.09
N ASN A 154 5.62 -5.50 -7.87
CA ASN A 154 5.39 -6.94 -7.70
C ASN A 154 5.71 -7.76 -8.96
N ARG A 155 5.84 -7.12 -10.11
CA ARG A 155 6.18 -7.76 -11.39
C ARG A 155 7.50 -7.28 -11.99
N SER A 156 8.28 -6.51 -11.24
CA SER A 156 9.56 -5.97 -11.72
C SER A 156 10.55 -7.07 -12.14
N GLN A 157 10.46 -8.25 -11.56
CA GLN A 157 11.28 -9.41 -11.92
C GLN A 157 10.76 -10.17 -13.17
N SER A 158 9.52 -9.91 -13.56
CA SER A 158 8.85 -10.59 -14.69
C SER A 158 8.66 -9.66 -15.88
N LYS A 159 9.68 -8.88 -16.23
CA LYS A 159 9.63 -7.81 -17.26
C LYS A 159 9.07 -8.30 -18.61
N LYS A 160 9.44 -9.51 -19.05
CA LYS A 160 9.00 -10.08 -20.33
C LYS A 160 7.50 -10.36 -20.40
N THR A 161 6.85 -10.67 -19.27
CA THR A 161 5.43 -11.08 -19.22
C THR A 161 4.51 -10.00 -18.65
N ILE A 162 5.06 -8.88 -18.14
CA ILE A 162 4.24 -7.85 -17.49
C ILE A 162 3.18 -7.27 -18.44
N TRP A 163 3.53 -7.07 -19.70
CA TRP A 163 2.62 -6.55 -20.72
C TRP A 163 1.49 -7.53 -21.02
N GLN A 164 1.83 -8.78 -21.32
CA GLN A 164 0.86 -9.84 -21.58
C GLN A 164 -0.08 -10.04 -20.39
N ASN A 165 0.46 -10.10 -19.18
CA ASN A 165 -0.33 -10.22 -17.94
C ASN A 165 -1.27 -9.02 -17.74
N THR A 166 -0.86 -7.81 -18.12
CA THR A 166 -1.71 -6.62 -18.03
C THR A 166 -2.86 -6.72 -19.01
N ILE A 167 -2.59 -7.08 -20.27
CA ILE A 167 -3.62 -7.27 -21.30
C ILE A 167 -4.60 -8.37 -20.86
N MET A 168 -4.12 -9.52 -20.44
CA MET A 168 -4.98 -10.62 -19.97
C MET A 168 -5.90 -10.18 -18.82
N LYS A 169 -5.37 -9.43 -17.85
CA LYS A 169 -6.20 -8.85 -16.79
C LYS A 169 -7.23 -7.86 -17.31
N MET A 170 -6.90 -7.05 -18.30
CA MET A 170 -7.84 -6.10 -18.90
C MET A 170 -8.95 -6.81 -19.66
N VAL A 171 -8.63 -7.84 -20.42
CA VAL A 171 -9.60 -8.62 -21.20
C VAL A 171 -10.54 -9.42 -20.29
N ASN A 172 -10.00 -10.03 -19.23
CA ASN A 172 -10.78 -10.83 -18.28
C ASN A 172 -11.53 -9.98 -17.23
N HIS A 173 -11.27 -8.68 -17.18
CA HIS A 173 -11.96 -7.80 -16.25
C HIS A 173 -13.36 -7.49 -16.76
N LYS A 174 -14.38 -7.56 -15.87
CA LYS A 174 -15.75 -7.13 -16.21
C LYS A 174 -15.74 -5.71 -16.78
N PRO A 175 -16.59 -5.40 -17.78
CA PRO A 175 -16.71 -4.05 -18.33
C PRO A 175 -16.92 -3.01 -17.22
N ILE A 176 -16.19 -1.91 -17.30
CA ILE A 176 -16.27 -0.82 -16.32
C ILE A 176 -16.93 0.36 -16.99
N THR A 177 -18.03 0.83 -16.42
CA THR A 177 -18.72 2.04 -16.87
C THR A 177 -17.99 3.30 -16.42
N ASN A 178 -18.22 4.42 -17.14
CA ASN A 178 -17.67 5.72 -16.74
C ASN A 178 -18.14 6.11 -15.33
N LYS A 179 -19.37 5.79 -14.95
CA LYS A 179 -19.91 6.02 -13.60
C LYS A 179 -19.08 5.30 -12.52
N GLN A 180 -18.71 4.05 -12.72
CA GLN A 180 -17.84 3.29 -11.80
C GLN A 180 -16.39 3.80 -11.74
N MET A 181 -15.94 4.52 -12.78
CA MET A 181 -14.60 5.13 -12.77
C MET A 181 -14.55 6.47 -12.05
N VAL A 182 -15.65 7.21 -12.07
CA VAL A 182 -15.76 8.55 -11.47
C VAL A 182 -16.25 8.50 -10.04
N TRP A 183 -16.98 7.45 -9.64
CA TRP A 183 -17.69 7.38 -8.37
C TRP A 183 -17.24 6.22 -7.48
N LYS A 184 -16.49 6.52 -6.44
CA LYS A 184 -16.71 6.09 -5.06
C LYS A 184 -16.64 7.33 -4.20
N LEU A 185 -17.69 8.10 -4.26
CA LEU A 185 -18.12 8.96 -3.18
C LEU A 185 -19.28 8.19 -2.54
N ASN A 186 -18.98 7.46 -1.49
CA ASN A 186 -19.80 7.22 -0.30
C ASN A 186 -18.93 6.50 0.71
#